data_da843e99cb7d7d9e64e6e77c8f98fd75
#
_entry.id   da843e99cb7d7d9e64e6e77c8f98fd75
#
_cell.length_a   1.000
_cell.length_b   1.000
_cell.length_c   1.000
_cell.angle_alpha   90.00
_cell.angle_beta   90.00
_cell.angle_gamma   90.00
#
_symmetry.space_group_name_H-M   'P 1'
#
loop_
_entity.id
_entity.type
_entity.pdbx_description
1 polymer ?
#
loop_
_entity_poly.entity_id
_entity_poly.type
_entity_poly.pdbx_seq_one_letter_code
_entity_poly.pdbx_strand_id
1 'polypeptide(L)'
;TDAVQGVGHYTFDMGQLPIDFLSSAAHKYHGPKGIGFSFVRKNTGLEPFIHGGAQERGLRAGTESVHNIVGMYKALELAYGNLEEERFQVLELKKYFKSSLLEVFPSAHFNGLSGDDQSSTYTLVNVALPIAKEKVSLLDFHLDLKGVACSKGSACQSGSSSGSHVLNAIQSETLQNWPSLRFSFSVFNTREEVDYVIATLKEFVA
;
A
#
# COMPACT_ATOMS: atom_id res chain seq x y z
N THR A 1 -10.63 -9.82 -8.84
CA THR A 1 -9.99 -8.58 -8.35
C THR A 1 -8.78 -8.89 -7.49
N ASP A 2 -7.74 -8.05 -7.57
CA ASP A 2 -6.67 -8.01 -6.57
C ASP A 2 -7.14 -7.15 -5.40
N ALA A 3 -7.38 -7.78 -4.24
CA ALA A 3 -7.75 -7.11 -3.00
C ALA A 3 -6.64 -7.15 -1.95
N VAL A 4 -5.40 -7.35 -2.38
CA VAL A 4 -4.22 -7.41 -1.50
C VAL A 4 -4.07 -6.15 -0.63
N GLN A 5 -4.42 -4.97 -1.15
CA GLN A 5 -4.41 -3.71 -0.41
C GLN A 5 -5.77 -3.38 0.24
N GLY A 6 -6.79 -4.20 0.05
CA GLY A 6 -8.13 -3.95 0.55
C GLY A 6 -8.53 -4.83 1.74
N VAL A 7 -8.18 -6.12 1.69
CA VAL A 7 -8.46 -7.06 2.78
C VAL A 7 -7.75 -6.63 4.06
N GLY A 8 -8.47 -6.65 5.19
CA GLY A 8 -7.98 -6.14 6.47
C GLY A 8 -8.15 -4.62 6.65
N HIS A 9 -8.49 -3.88 5.58
CA HIS A 9 -8.67 -2.43 5.60
C HIS A 9 -10.08 -1.97 5.20
N TYR A 10 -10.83 -2.82 4.50
CA TYR A 10 -12.20 -2.58 4.06
C TYR A 10 -13.02 -3.85 4.20
N THR A 11 -14.32 -3.69 4.43
CA THR A 11 -15.27 -4.80 4.45
C THR A 11 -15.67 -5.18 3.03
N PHE A 12 -15.78 -6.49 2.78
CA PHE A 12 -16.20 -7.05 1.50
C PHE A 12 -17.41 -7.97 1.73
N ASP A 13 -18.60 -7.53 1.31
CA ASP A 13 -19.78 -8.39 1.26
C ASP A 13 -19.86 -9.09 -0.10
N MET A 14 -19.36 -10.32 -0.16
CA MET A 14 -19.31 -11.12 -1.38
C MET A 14 -20.71 -11.56 -1.85
N GLY A 15 -21.76 -11.34 -1.05
CA GLY A 15 -23.15 -11.53 -1.46
C GLY A 15 -23.67 -10.38 -2.31
N GLN A 16 -23.17 -9.17 -2.08
CA GLN A 16 -23.58 -7.95 -2.79
C GLN A 16 -22.62 -7.55 -3.90
N LEU A 17 -21.33 -7.86 -3.74
CA LEU A 17 -20.30 -7.49 -4.73
C LEU A 17 -20.29 -8.49 -5.89
N PRO A 18 -20.36 -8.03 -7.15
CA PRO A 18 -20.31 -8.90 -8.34
C PRO A 18 -18.87 -9.31 -8.66
N ILE A 19 -18.21 -9.97 -7.69
CA ILE A 19 -16.81 -10.43 -7.78
C ILE A 19 -16.83 -11.95 -7.81
N ASP A 20 -16.18 -12.56 -8.80
CA ASP A 20 -16.05 -14.01 -8.92
C ASP A 20 -14.74 -14.52 -8.32
N PHE A 21 -13.68 -13.74 -8.41
CA PHE A 21 -12.36 -14.08 -7.88
C PHE A 21 -11.77 -12.89 -7.12
N LEU A 22 -11.29 -13.14 -5.90
CA LEU A 22 -10.58 -12.15 -5.11
C LEU A 22 -9.30 -12.77 -4.54
N SER A 23 -8.20 -12.03 -4.57
CA SER A 23 -6.93 -12.43 -3.95
C SER A 23 -6.55 -11.52 -2.79
N SER A 24 -5.92 -12.09 -1.76
CA SER A 24 -5.37 -11.36 -0.62
C SER A 24 -3.97 -11.84 -0.26
N ALA A 25 -3.26 -11.07 0.56
CA ALA A 25 -1.96 -11.45 1.11
C ALA A 25 -1.85 -11.03 2.59
N ALA A 26 -1.61 -11.98 3.47
CA ALA A 26 -1.66 -11.79 4.92
C ALA A 26 -0.71 -10.69 5.43
N HIS A 27 0.47 -10.55 4.83
CA HIS A 27 1.46 -9.55 5.24
C HIS A 27 1.03 -8.09 5.00
N LYS A 28 -0.11 -7.85 4.33
CA LYS A 28 -0.67 -6.51 4.13
C LYS A 28 -1.58 -6.06 5.27
N TYR A 29 -1.97 -6.98 6.14
CA TYR A 29 -2.72 -6.73 7.37
C TYR A 29 -2.02 -7.39 8.58
N HIS A 30 -0.68 -7.25 8.63
CA HIS A 30 0.19 -7.67 9.73
C HIS A 30 0.25 -9.19 10.00
N GLY A 31 -0.20 -10.00 9.04
CA GLY A 31 -0.09 -11.44 9.09
C GLY A 31 1.25 -11.96 8.53
N PRO A 32 1.45 -13.29 8.52
CA PRO A 32 2.68 -13.90 8.02
C PRO A 32 2.92 -13.63 6.53
N LYS A 33 4.21 -13.53 6.13
CA LYS A 33 4.60 -13.57 4.72
C LYS A 33 4.42 -15.00 4.15
N GLY A 34 4.20 -15.09 2.85
CA GLY A 34 4.12 -16.36 2.13
C GLY A 34 2.76 -17.04 2.22
N ILE A 35 1.75 -16.37 2.77
CA ILE A 35 0.37 -16.85 2.80
C ILE A 35 -0.62 -15.74 2.44
N GLY A 36 -1.72 -16.14 1.88
CA GLY A 36 -2.89 -15.36 1.57
C GLY A 36 -4.07 -16.29 1.31
N PHE A 37 -5.21 -15.76 0.96
CA PHE A 37 -6.35 -16.55 0.52
C PHE A 37 -6.90 -16.03 -0.81
N SER A 38 -7.58 -16.90 -1.52
CA SER A 38 -8.39 -16.56 -2.67
C SER A 38 -9.85 -16.86 -2.39
N PHE A 39 -10.73 -15.91 -2.66
CA PHE A 39 -12.15 -16.19 -2.77
C PHE A 39 -12.45 -16.61 -4.20
N VAL A 40 -13.19 -17.71 -4.33
CA VAL A 40 -13.68 -18.22 -5.61
C VAL A 40 -15.19 -18.43 -5.48
N ARG A 41 -15.95 -17.73 -6.30
CA ARG A 41 -17.42 -17.88 -6.33
C ARG A 41 -17.78 -19.26 -6.87
N LYS A 42 -18.80 -19.87 -6.32
CA LYS A 42 -19.29 -21.18 -6.80
C LYS A 42 -19.70 -21.11 -8.27
N ASN A 43 -19.48 -22.20 -8.99
CA ASN A 43 -19.87 -22.39 -10.39
C ASN A 43 -19.18 -21.42 -11.40
N THR A 44 -17.98 -20.94 -11.08
CA THR A 44 -17.19 -20.12 -12.01
C THR A 44 -16.45 -20.96 -13.07
N GLY A 45 -16.50 -22.30 -12.99
CA GLY A 45 -15.79 -23.18 -13.92
C GLY A 45 -14.26 -23.18 -13.72
N LEU A 46 -13.77 -22.75 -12.54
CA LEU A 46 -12.34 -22.78 -12.26
C LEU A 46 -11.82 -24.24 -12.21
N GLU A 47 -10.84 -24.54 -13.05
CA GLU A 47 -10.13 -25.80 -13.04
C GLU A 47 -8.82 -25.67 -12.24
N PRO A 48 -8.41 -26.73 -11.52
CA PRO A 48 -7.16 -26.72 -10.78
C PRO A 48 -5.96 -26.62 -11.72
N PHE A 49 -5.03 -25.72 -11.44
CA PHE A 49 -3.77 -25.58 -12.20
C PHE A 49 -2.62 -26.36 -11.53
N ILE A 50 -2.66 -26.51 -10.20
CA ILE A 50 -1.67 -27.30 -9.43
C ILE A 50 -2.33 -28.62 -9.04
N HIS A 51 -1.92 -29.70 -9.70
CA HIS A 51 -2.49 -31.02 -9.53
C HIS A 51 -1.76 -31.85 -8.45
N GLY A 52 -2.46 -32.78 -7.80
CA GLY A 52 -1.93 -33.67 -6.77
C GLY A 52 -3.00 -34.12 -5.79
N GLY A 53 -2.78 -33.92 -4.49
CA GLY A 53 -3.74 -34.27 -3.45
C GLY A 53 -4.99 -33.38 -3.49
N ALA A 54 -6.02 -33.76 -2.73
CA ALA A 54 -7.32 -33.10 -2.71
C ALA A 54 -7.42 -31.88 -1.77
N GLN A 55 -6.29 -31.25 -1.43
CA GLN A 55 -6.28 -30.04 -0.61
C GLN A 55 -7.06 -28.92 -1.30
N GLU A 56 -7.50 -27.92 -0.53
CA GLU A 56 -8.33 -26.80 -1.01
C GLU A 56 -9.55 -27.25 -1.85
N ARG A 57 -10.18 -28.35 -1.40
CA ARG A 57 -11.34 -28.97 -2.09
C ARG A 57 -11.02 -29.41 -3.53
N GLY A 58 -9.77 -29.79 -3.78
CA GLY A 58 -9.29 -30.20 -5.09
C GLY A 58 -8.88 -29.05 -6.01
N LEU A 59 -9.01 -27.80 -5.59
CA LEU A 59 -8.67 -26.63 -6.41
C LEU A 59 -7.17 -26.31 -6.41
N ARG A 60 -6.44 -26.73 -5.37
CA ARG A 60 -4.99 -26.49 -5.26
C ARG A 60 -4.35 -27.54 -4.38
N ALA A 61 -3.58 -28.42 -4.99
CA ALA A 61 -2.87 -29.48 -4.29
C ALA A 61 -1.66 -28.96 -3.50
N GLY A 62 -1.22 -29.72 -2.52
CA GLY A 62 -0.05 -29.48 -1.66
C GLY A 62 -0.42 -29.36 -0.19
N THR A 63 0.49 -29.82 0.68
CA THR A 63 0.30 -29.81 2.13
C THR A 63 0.05 -28.39 2.65
N GLU A 64 -0.95 -28.26 3.53
CA GLU A 64 -1.34 -26.98 4.10
C GLU A 64 -0.29 -26.45 5.09
N SER A 65 0.01 -25.15 4.99
CA SER A 65 0.88 -24.44 5.94
C SER A 65 0.09 -24.03 7.17
N VAL A 66 -0.23 -24.97 8.05
CA VAL A 66 -1.15 -24.77 9.18
C VAL A 66 -0.76 -23.58 10.07
N HIS A 67 0.52 -23.44 10.39
CA HIS A 67 1.01 -22.34 11.23
C HIS A 67 0.79 -20.97 10.58
N ASN A 68 0.99 -20.84 9.27
CA ASN A 68 0.73 -19.60 8.53
C ASN A 68 -0.77 -19.34 8.41
N ILE A 69 -1.60 -20.38 8.24
CA ILE A 69 -3.07 -20.25 8.21
C ILE A 69 -3.58 -19.70 9.54
N VAL A 70 -3.11 -20.27 10.66
CA VAL A 70 -3.50 -19.77 12.01
C VAL A 70 -3.03 -18.34 12.22
N GLY A 71 -1.80 -17.99 11.80
CA GLY A 71 -1.29 -16.62 11.87
C GLY A 71 -2.10 -15.65 11.00
N MET A 72 -2.48 -16.04 9.79
CA MET A 72 -3.34 -15.26 8.90
C MET A 72 -4.74 -15.05 9.51
N TYR A 73 -5.33 -16.11 10.05
CA TYR A 73 -6.63 -16.02 10.73
C TYR A 73 -6.59 -15.01 11.87
N LYS A 74 -5.57 -15.10 12.74
CA LYS A 74 -5.43 -14.18 13.88
C LYS A 74 -5.23 -12.73 13.44
N ALA A 75 -4.47 -12.51 12.36
CA ALA A 75 -4.28 -11.18 11.79
C ALA A 75 -5.59 -10.59 11.25
N LEU A 76 -6.42 -11.40 10.55
CA LEU A 76 -7.73 -10.98 10.08
C LEU A 76 -8.69 -10.67 11.25
N GLU A 77 -8.70 -11.54 12.28
CA GLU A 77 -9.53 -11.32 13.47
C GLU A 77 -9.20 -9.98 14.13
N LEU A 78 -7.92 -9.64 14.30
CA LEU A 78 -7.48 -8.37 14.88
C LEU A 78 -7.82 -7.19 13.98
N ALA A 79 -7.52 -7.28 12.67
CA ALA A 79 -7.77 -6.19 11.72
C ALA A 79 -9.26 -5.83 11.62
N TYR A 80 -10.13 -6.83 11.56
CA TYR A 80 -11.58 -6.57 11.49
C TYR A 80 -12.21 -6.25 12.86
N GLY A 81 -11.60 -6.69 13.95
CA GLY A 81 -12.06 -6.36 15.31
C GLY A 81 -11.88 -4.88 15.65
N ASN A 82 -10.87 -4.21 15.08
CA ASN A 82 -10.52 -2.83 15.37
C ASN A 82 -10.63 -1.90 14.14
N LEU A 83 -11.27 -2.34 13.06
CA LEU A 83 -11.21 -1.72 11.74
C LEU A 83 -11.52 -0.22 11.73
N GLU A 84 -12.61 0.20 12.37
CA GLU A 84 -13.04 1.61 12.34
C GLU A 84 -12.12 2.51 13.17
N GLU A 85 -11.64 2.01 14.31
CA GLU A 85 -10.71 2.76 15.18
C GLU A 85 -9.35 2.92 14.48
N GLU A 86 -8.80 1.84 13.94
CA GLU A 86 -7.55 1.86 13.19
C GLU A 86 -7.64 2.75 11.96
N ARG A 87 -8.75 2.66 11.22
CA ARG A 87 -9.01 3.53 10.08
C ARG A 87 -9.02 5.00 10.46
N PHE A 88 -9.68 5.35 11.55
CA PHE A 88 -9.73 6.73 12.04
C PHE A 88 -8.33 7.24 12.41
N GLN A 89 -7.57 6.48 13.20
CA GLN A 89 -6.23 6.84 13.62
C GLN A 89 -5.28 7.05 12.45
N VAL A 90 -5.26 6.11 11.51
CA VAL A 90 -4.37 6.16 10.32
C VAL A 90 -4.78 7.30 9.39
N LEU A 91 -6.08 7.55 9.21
CA LEU A 91 -6.56 8.66 8.40
C LEU A 91 -6.16 10.02 8.99
N GLU A 92 -6.25 10.20 10.31
CA GLU A 92 -5.82 11.43 10.96
C GLU A 92 -4.30 11.65 10.83
N LEU A 93 -3.52 10.58 10.92
CA LEU A 93 -2.08 10.66 10.68
C LEU A 93 -1.75 11.02 9.21
N LYS A 94 -2.47 10.43 8.25
CA LYS A 94 -2.36 10.78 6.83
C LYS A 94 -2.70 12.25 6.57
N LYS A 95 -3.76 12.76 7.16
CA LYS A 95 -4.14 14.19 7.05
C LYS A 95 -3.05 15.10 7.61
N TYR A 96 -2.54 14.75 8.79
CA TYR A 96 -1.46 15.48 9.43
C TYR A 96 -0.20 15.52 8.55
N PHE A 97 0.21 14.37 8.00
CA PHE A 97 1.31 14.30 7.06
C PHE A 97 1.10 15.21 5.84
N LYS A 98 -0.08 15.17 5.22
CA LYS A 98 -0.38 15.99 4.04
C LYS A 98 -0.31 17.49 4.35
N SER A 99 -0.88 17.94 5.46
CA SER A 99 -0.83 19.35 5.86
C SER A 99 0.59 19.80 6.14
N SER A 100 1.35 19.05 6.93
CA SER A 100 2.75 19.38 7.26
C SER A 100 3.66 19.36 6.02
N LEU A 101 3.40 18.46 5.07
CA LEU A 101 4.14 18.40 3.81
C LEU A 101 3.90 19.67 2.96
N LEU A 102 2.66 20.15 2.88
CA LEU A 102 2.30 21.35 2.12
C LEU A 102 2.87 22.63 2.73
N GLU A 103 3.16 22.66 4.03
CA GLU A 103 3.88 23.79 4.65
C GLU A 103 5.33 23.90 4.15
N VAL A 104 5.98 22.78 3.87
CA VAL A 104 7.35 22.72 3.33
C VAL A 104 7.36 22.80 1.80
N PHE A 105 6.40 22.15 1.14
CA PHE A 105 6.28 22.07 -0.30
C PHE A 105 4.88 22.53 -0.76
N PRO A 106 4.60 23.83 -0.81
CA PRO A 106 3.27 24.34 -1.19
C PRO A 106 2.82 23.90 -2.59
N SER A 107 3.78 23.59 -3.48
CA SER A 107 3.52 23.11 -4.84
C SER A 107 3.51 21.59 -4.98
N ALA A 108 3.64 20.83 -3.90
CA ALA A 108 3.59 19.38 -3.95
C ALA A 108 2.27 18.90 -4.59
N HIS A 109 2.34 17.88 -5.44
CA HIS A 109 1.18 17.35 -6.14
C HIS A 109 0.88 15.92 -5.69
N PHE A 110 -0.32 15.70 -5.14
CA PHE A 110 -0.77 14.37 -4.77
C PHE A 110 -1.25 13.62 -6.02
N ASN A 111 -0.58 12.53 -6.36
CA ASN A 111 -0.85 11.76 -7.57
C ASN A 111 -2.18 11.03 -7.52
N GLY A 112 -2.92 11.06 -8.61
CA GLY A 112 -4.25 10.45 -8.72
C GLY A 112 -5.20 11.03 -7.67
N LEU A 113 -5.92 10.15 -6.95
CA LEU A 113 -6.82 10.53 -5.86
C LEU A 113 -6.13 10.59 -4.49
N SER A 114 -4.80 10.50 -4.42
CA SER A 114 -4.05 10.38 -3.17
C SER A 114 -4.25 11.56 -2.21
N GLY A 115 -4.61 12.74 -2.74
CA GLY A 115 -4.95 13.94 -1.97
C GLY A 115 -6.37 13.94 -1.40
N ASP A 116 -7.29 13.15 -1.95
CA ASP A 116 -8.68 13.07 -1.53
C ASP A 116 -8.85 11.97 -0.47
N ASP A 117 -9.24 12.36 0.75
CA ASP A 117 -9.38 11.43 1.88
C ASP A 117 -10.65 10.57 1.79
N GLN A 118 -11.62 10.94 0.96
CA GLN A 118 -12.86 10.18 0.78
C GLN A 118 -12.74 9.12 -0.32
N SER A 119 -12.02 9.44 -1.39
CA SER A 119 -11.92 8.59 -2.59
C SER A 119 -10.64 7.77 -2.68
N SER A 120 -9.67 8.00 -1.78
CA SER A 120 -8.42 7.25 -1.74
C SER A 120 -8.32 6.35 -0.52
N THR A 121 -7.41 5.36 -0.60
CA THR A 121 -7.08 4.56 0.59
C THR A 121 -6.51 5.44 1.70
N TYR A 122 -6.90 5.13 2.94
CA TYR A 122 -6.39 5.84 4.10
C TYR A 122 -4.94 5.45 4.49
N THR A 123 -4.44 4.33 3.95
CA THR A 123 -3.16 3.73 4.35
C THR A 123 -1.94 4.28 3.63
N LEU A 124 -2.12 5.11 2.57
CA LEU A 124 -0.98 5.63 1.82
C LEU A 124 -1.24 7.00 1.19
N VAL A 125 -0.13 7.69 0.91
CA VAL A 125 -0.06 8.90 0.08
C VAL A 125 0.98 8.69 -1.01
N ASN A 126 0.65 9.06 -2.25
CA ASN A 126 1.62 9.17 -3.34
C ASN A 126 1.71 10.63 -3.75
N VAL A 127 2.89 11.23 -3.69
CA VAL A 127 3.10 12.66 -3.89
C VAL A 127 4.32 12.93 -4.77
N ALA A 128 4.16 13.80 -5.76
CA ALA A 128 5.25 14.37 -6.54
C ALA A 128 5.76 15.65 -5.86
N LEU A 129 7.05 15.72 -5.59
CA LEU A 129 7.69 16.85 -4.91
C LEU A 129 8.39 17.77 -5.92
N PRO A 130 8.31 19.10 -5.77
CA PRO A 130 8.95 20.07 -6.66
C PRO A 130 10.47 20.11 -6.42
N ILE A 131 11.14 19.00 -6.67
CA ILE A 131 12.58 18.80 -6.53
C ILE A 131 13.15 18.50 -7.91
N ALA A 132 14.27 19.16 -8.24
CA ALA A 132 14.91 19.00 -9.53
C ALA A 132 15.33 17.52 -9.79
N LYS A 133 15.14 17.06 -11.02
CA LYS A 133 15.35 15.67 -11.44
C LYS A 133 16.75 15.15 -11.11
N GLU A 134 17.75 16.02 -11.20
CA GLU A 134 19.16 15.72 -10.92
C GLU A 134 19.40 15.36 -9.44
N LYS A 135 18.54 15.86 -8.54
CA LYS A 135 18.61 15.61 -7.10
C LYS A 135 17.87 14.34 -6.65
N VAL A 136 17.12 13.67 -7.54
CA VAL A 136 16.25 12.53 -7.17
C VAL A 136 17.02 11.38 -6.52
N SER A 137 18.14 10.98 -7.11
CA SER A 137 18.99 9.91 -6.54
C SER A 137 19.59 10.28 -5.20
N LEU A 138 19.93 11.56 -5.01
CA LEU A 138 20.43 12.09 -3.74
C LEU A 138 19.32 12.12 -2.68
N LEU A 139 18.08 12.43 -3.07
CA LEU A 139 16.94 12.42 -2.15
C LEU A 139 16.71 11.03 -1.57
N ASP A 140 16.75 10.00 -2.41
CA ASP A 140 16.55 8.63 -1.94
C ASP A 140 17.65 8.18 -0.99
N PHE A 141 18.89 8.47 -1.37
CA PHE A 141 20.04 8.16 -0.52
C PHE A 141 19.97 8.92 0.81
N HIS A 142 19.55 10.19 0.78
CA HIS A 142 19.37 10.99 1.99
C HIS A 142 18.28 10.39 2.90
N LEU A 143 17.13 10.04 2.35
CA LEU A 143 16.04 9.43 3.10
C LEU A 143 16.45 8.08 3.72
N ASP A 144 17.12 7.23 2.95
CA ASP A 144 17.62 5.93 3.42
C ASP A 144 18.63 6.08 4.55
N LEU A 145 19.63 6.98 4.41
CA LEU A 145 20.60 7.28 5.47
C LEU A 145 19.94 7.82 6.75
N LYS A 146 18.85 8.54 6.63
CA LYS A 146 18.07 9.05 7.77
C LYS A 146 17.07 8.01 8.30
N GLY A 147 17.07 6.78 7.76
CA GLY A 147 16.18 5.71 8.20
C GLY A 147 14.71 5.89 7.78
N VAL A 148 14.43 6.74 6.79
CA VAL A 148 13.08 6.95 6.25
C VAL A 148 12.82 5.96 5.12
N ALA A 149 12.06 4.91 5.43
CA ALA A 149 11.67 3.88 4.46
C ALA A 149 10.41 4.31 3.70
N CYS A 150 10.57 4.92 2.54
CA CYS A 150 9.50 5.21 1.61
C CYS A 150 9.73 4.48 0.26
N SER A 151 8.72 4.46 -0.61
CA SER A 151 8.83 3.80 -1.91
C SER A 151 8.79 4.80 -3.04
N LYS A 152 9.60 4.56 -4.09
CA LYS A 152 9.49 5.24 -5.38
C LYS A 152 8.52 4.49 -6.30
N GLY A 153 7.75 5.21 -7.07
CA GLY A 153 6.91 4.64 -8.13
C GLY A 153 5.99 3.51 -7.65
N SER A 154 5.93 2.42 -8.40
CA SER A 154 5.21 1.20 -8.01
C SER A 154 6.13 0.26 -7.23
N ALA A 155 5.60 -0.39 -6.18
CA ALA A 155 6.36 -1.32 -5.35
C ALA A 155 6.93 -2.52 -6.13
N CYS A 156 6.27 -2.92 -7.22
CA CYS A 156 6.68 -4.06 -8.05
C CYS A 156 7.82 -3.73 -9.03
N GLN A 157 8.19 -2.47 -9.17
CA GLN A 157 9.24 -2.01 -10.10
C GLN A 157 10.45 -1.38 -9.38
N SER A 158 10.63 -1.70 -8.08
CA SER A 158 11.84 -1.32 -7.35
C SER A 158 13.06 -1.94 -8.04
N GLY A 159 13.80 -1.13 -8.80
CA GLY A 159 14.95 -1.57 -9.61
C GLY A 159 14.86 -1.26 -11.11
N SER A 160 13.70 -0.83 -11.65
CA SER A 160 13.61 -0.36 -13.03
C SER A 160 13.93 1.13 -13.14
N SER A 161 14.79 1.49 -14.08
CA SER A 161 15.13 2.89 -14.39
C SER A 161 14.00 3.67 -15.10
N SER A 162 12.92 2.99 -15.50
CA SER A 162 11.85 3.57 -16.33
C SER A 162 10.72 4.25 -15.55
N GLY A 163 10.78 4.28 -14.21
CA GLY A 163 9.72 4.86 -13.38
C GLY A 163 8.41 4.04 -13.38
N SER A 164 7.34 4.60 -12.85
CA SER A 164 6.02 3.95 -12.83
C SER A 164 5.25 4.23 -14.12
N HIS A 165 4.92 3.19 -14.88
CA HIS A 165 4.08 3.32 -16.07
C HIS A 165 2.70 3.92 -15.76
N VAL A 166 2.16 3.67 -14.56
CA VAL A 166 0.89 4.26 -14.11
C VAL A 166 1.04 5.76 -13.91
N LEU A 167 2.08 6.20 -13.18
CA LEU A 167 2.32 7.63 -12.97
C LEU A 167 2.58 8.35 -14.29
N ASN A 168 3.36 7.75 -15.17
CA ASN A 168 3.64 8.31 -16.50
C ASN A 168 2.36 8.50 -17.33
N ALA A 169 1.35 7.63 -17.15
CA ALA A 169 0.08 7.74 -17.85
C ALA A 169 -0.87 8.81 -17.30
N ILE A 170 -0.75 9.16 -16.01
CA ILE A 170 -1.69 10.09 -15.33
C ILE A 170 -1.09 11.46 -15.05
N GLN A 171 0.23 11.61 -15.08
CA GLN A 171 0.93 12.86 -14.79
C GLN A 171 1.16 13.71 -16.05
N SER A 172 1.15 15.05 -15.87
CA SER A 172 1.64 15.97 -16.88
C SER A 172 3.17 15.86 -17.05
N GLU A 173 3.71 16.34 -18.18
CA GLU A 173 5.16 16.35 -18.44
C GLU A 173 5.96 17.04 -17.32
N THR A 174 5.43 18.11 -16.74
CA THR A 174 6.08 18.80 -15.61
C THR A 174 6.20 17.88 -14.40
N LEU A 175 5.12 17.17 -14.04
CA LEU A 175 5.10 16.29 -12.88
C LEU A 175 5.97 15.03 -13.07
N GLN A 176 6.13 14.55 -14.31
CA GLN A 176 7.03 13.43 -14.62
C GLN A 176 8.52 13.75 -14.35
N ASN A 177 8.87 15.04 -14.30
CA ASN A 177 10.21 15.49 -13.94
C ASN A 177 10.43 15.63 -12.43
N TRP A 178 9.37 15.50 -11.62
CA TRP A 178 9.46 15.53 -10.16
C TRP A 178 9.53 14.13 -9.57
N PRO A 179 10.32 13.91 -8.51
CA PRO A 179 10.31 12.63 -7.80
C PRO A 179 8.93 12.39 -7.19
N SER A 180 8.37 11.22 -7.47
CA SER A 180 7.15 10.74 -6.84
C SER A 180 7.50 9.73 -5.75
N LEU A 181 7.16 10.07 -4.51
CA LEU A 181 7.35 9.23 -3.34
C LEU A 181 6.01 8.70 -2.82
N ARG A 182 6.01 7.45 -2.35
CA ARG A 182 4.86 6.85 -1.70
C ARG A 182 5.18 6.57 -0.24
N PHE A 183 4.42 7.22 0.64
CA PHE A 183 4.44 6.99 2.08
C PHE A 183 3.26 6.12 2.47
N SER A 184 3.51 5.10 3.28
CA SER A 184 2.49 4.18 3.78
C SER A 184 2.39 4.33 5.29
N PHE A 185 1.17 4.26 5.81
CA PHE A 185 0.84 4.47 7.21
C PHE A 185 0.16 3.23 7.80
N SER A 186 0.41 2.99 9.07
CA SER A 186 -0.25 1.97 9.87
C SER A 186 -0.51 2.49 11.28
N VAL A 187 -1.21 1.73 12.08
CA VAL A 187 -1.47 2.04 13.50
C VAL A 187 -0.21 2.13 14.36
N PHE A 188 0.91 1.64 13.86
CA PHE A 188 2.20 1.68 14.57
C PHE A 188 2.98 2.98 14.31
N ASN A 189 2.54 3.81 13.36
CA ASN A 189 3.20 5.08 13.11
C ASN A 189 2.71 6.17 14.07
N THR A 190 3.58 7.14 14.35
CA THR A 190 3.30 8.24 15.26
C THR A 190 3.41 9.61 14.58
N ARG A 191 2.93 10.66 15.25
CA ARG A 191 3.09 12.03 14.75
C ARG A 191 4.54 12.47 14.76
N GLU A 192 5.31 12.03 15.75
CA GLU A 192 6.75 12.31 15.87
C GLU A 192 7.54 11.75 14.69
N GLU A 193 7.14 10.55 14.19
CA GLU A 193 7.72 9.98 12.97
C GLU A 193 7.37 10.82 11.73
N VAL A 194 6.13 11.33 11.65
CA VAL A 194 5.74 12.26 10.58
C VAL A 194 6.58 13.53 10.65
N ASP A 195 6.70 14.15 11.83
CA ASP A 195 7.50 15.36 12.02
C ASP A 195 8.96 15.14 11.63
N TYR A 196 9.51 13.97 11.96
CA TYR A 196 10.86 13.58 11.57
C TYR A 196 11.02 13.48 10.04
N VAL A 197 10.08 12.86 9.35
CA VAL A 197 10.09 12.77 7.88
C VAL A 197 10.01 14.14 7.25
N ILE A 198 9.12 15.02 7.74
CA ILE A 198 8.95 16.38 7.23
C ILE A 198 10.22 17.21 7.46
N ALA A 199 10.84 17.11 8.64
CA ALA A 199 12.10 17.77 8.94
C ALA A 199 13.25 17.29 8.03
N THR A 200 13.31 15.97 7.78
CA THR A 200 14.30 15.36 6.86
C THR A 200 14.12 15.85 5.42
N LEU A 201 12.91 15.94 4.93
CA LEU A 201 12.62 16.47 3.60
C LEU A 201 12.95 17.96 3.50
N LYS A 202 12.68 18.75 4.55
CA LYS A 202 13.02 20.17 4.64
C LYS A 202 14.54 20.40 4.64
N GLU A 203 15.29 19.58 5.40
CA GLU A 203 16.76 19.60 5.42
C GLU A 203 17.35 19.39 4.02
N PHE A 204 16.77 18.48 3.24
CA PHE A 204 17.25 18.15 1.90
C PHE A 204 17.12 19.30 0.89
N VAL A 205 16.14 20.20 1.06
CA VAL A 205 15.88 21.30 0.13
C VAL A 205 16.42 22.66 0.62
N ALA A 206 16.87 22.72 1.87
CA ALA A 206 17.51 23.91 2.44
C ALA A 206 18.91 24.13 1.86
#